data_6473110f1b7b66d27f97c0940039c06f
#
_entry.id   6473110f1b7b66d27f97c0940039c06f
#
_cell.length_a   1.000
_cell.length_b   1.000
_cell.length_c   1.000
_cell.angle_alpha   90.00
_cell.angle_beta   90.00
_cell.angle_gamma   90.00
#
_symmetry.space_group_name_H-M   'P 1'
#
loop_
_entity.id
_entity.type
_entity.pdbx_description
1 polymer ?
#
loop_
_entity_poly.entity_id
_entity_poly.type
_entity_poly.pdbx_seq_one_letter_code
_entity_poly.pdbx_strand_id
1 'polypeptide(L)'
;MKGTAISLVQKARARRVWLTILATPRQTRYTSLIDLRLNRFSIAAVVMQYPSGAVQFRRIGSKKRRFPVKTSNLNLIPLREEVLILGGGVAGCAASIALSRKGRSVTLIEREPTSRHKVCGEFLSGEALEDLHALGIDVASLGAVPIDYVRLAAARRAAEAPLPFPAASLTRKALDTALIAEAIAAGVRVERGRSVQALGRTTNNTWQATLDDGTTCEAPTVFLATGKHDLRGHTRPKDPERWVAFKMYFRLAPAQAAELTRASELMLYPGGYGGIQPVEGGIANLCCVVQQRHLARVSHRWENFLAKMQRDCPHLAMRLAGAEPLLAKPIAITHIPYGYVRRTTQNGLYCIGDQAAVIPSFTGDGISIALHTARYAVAAYLAAEPAPLYQAKLRSALLAQMRLAEFAADGLNNSLSRAVLPFCLRVWPGVMRLTARLTRISQHPVVSPHAVAS
;
A
#
# COMPACT_ATOMS: atom_id res chain seq x y z
N MET A 1 11.92 -40.62 17.31
CA MET A 1 12.54 -39.27 17.37
C MET A 1 11.79 -38.48 18.43
N LYS A 2 12.49 -38.14 19.50
CA LYS A 2 11.92 -37.54 20.71
C LYS A 2 11.70 -36.02 20.44
N GLY A 3 10.45 -35.56 20.54
CA GLY A 3 10.10 -34.16 20.41
C GLY A 3 10.36 -33.44 21.75
N THR A 4 11.17 -32.41 21.71
CA THR A 4 11.52 -31.56 22.84
C THR A 4 10.35 -30.63 23.16
N ALA A 5 9.77 -30.75 24.34
CA ALA A 5 8.77 -29.83 24.87
C ALA A 5 9.50 -28.61 25.46
N ILE A 6 9.18 -27.40 24.96
CA ILE A 6 9.67 -26.15 25.55
C ILE A 6 8.66 -25.69 26.58
N SER A 7 9.05 -25.66 27.86
CA SER A 7 8.27 -25.15 28.98
C SER A 7 8.68 -23.71 29.25
N LEU A 8 7.75 -22.75 29.05
CA LEU A 8 7.90 -21.36 29.48
C LEU A 8 7.12 -21.16 30.78
N VAL A 9 7.85 -20.94 31.89
CA VAL A 9 7.26 -20.60 33.18
C VAL A 9 7.37 -19.09 33.38
N GLN A 10 6.28 -18.38 33.31
CA GLN A 10 6.21 -16.96 33.68
C GLN A 10 5.61 -16.81 35.08
N LYS A 11 6.37 -16.17 35.99
CA LYS A 11 6.00 -15.95 37.37
C LYS A 11 5.31 -14.58 37.50
N ALA A 12 3.98 -14.55 37.62
CA ALA A 12 3.26 -13.34 37.95
C ALA A 12 3.08 -13.22 39.48
N ARG A 13 3.61 -12.15 40.09
CA ARG A 13 3.44 -11.83 41.49
C ARG A 13 2.11 -11.10 41.70
N ALA A 14 1.01 -11.86 41.89
CA ALA A 14 -0.13 -11.44 42.70
C ALA A 14 -1.05 -12.65 42.95
N ARG A 15 -1.07 -13.15 44.16
CA ARG A 15 -1.99 -14.19 44.67
C ARG A 15 -1.94 -15.54 44.00
N ARG A 16 -0.84 -16.33 44.19
CA ARG A 16 -0.71 -17.79 43.99
C ARG A 16 -1.53 -18.38 42.81
N VAL A 17 -1.26 -17.87 41.60
CA VAL A 17 -1.75 -18.45 40.37
C VAL A 17 -0.55 -18.97 39.60
N TRP A 18 -0.53 -20.25 39.24
CA TRP A 18 0.48 -20.85 38.37
C TRP A 18 -0.15 -21.11 37.00
N LEU A 19 0.44 -20.57 35.94
CA LEU A 19 0.03 -20.81 34.57
C LEU A 19 1.08 -21.69 33.90
N THR A 20 0.72 -22.91 33.53
CA THR A 20 1.59 -23.79 32.74
C THR A 20 1.00 -23.93 31.35
N ILE A 21 1.71 -23.45 30.34
CA ILE A 21 1.30 -23.57 28.94
C ILE A 21 2.15 -24.65 28.29
N LEU A 22 1.54 -25.71 27.83
CA LEU A 22 2.17 -26.77 27.02
C LEU A 22 1.71 -26.60 25.58
N ALA A 23 2.62 -26.26 24.67
CA ALA A 23 2.34 -26.17 23.24
C ALA A 23 2.89 -27.40 22.53
N THR A 24 2.04 -28.13 21.80
CA THR A 24 2.44 -29.20 20.89
C THR A 24 2.24 -28.79 19.43
N PRO A 25 3.25 -28.94 18.56
CA PRO A 25 3.10 -28.59 17.16
C PRO A 25 2.48 -29.76 16.37
N ARG A 26 1.19 -29.70 16.06
CA ARG A 26 0.60 -30.45 14.93
C ARG A 26 -0.72 -29.82 14.46
N GLN A 27 -0.66 -29.36 13.23
CA GLN A 27 -1.77 -29.11 12.29
C GLN A 27 -3.05 -28.39 12.79
N THR A 28 -3.21 -27.14 12.42
CA THR A 28 -4.48 -26.39 12.19
C THR A 28 -5.44 -26.13 13.35
N ARG A 29 -5.05 -26.32 14.61
CA ARG A 29 -5.83 -25.88 15.78
C ARG A 29 -4.84 -25.52 16.89
N TYR A 30 -4.82 -24.26 17.33
CA TYR A 30 -4.10 -23.92 18.55
C TYR A 30 -4.89 -24.46 19.75
N THR A 31 -4.33 -25.43 20.42
CA THR A 31 -4.88 -25.99 21.65
C THR A 31 -3.92 -25.62 22.78
N SER A 32 -4.32 -24.75 23.68
CA SER A 32 -3.56 -24.42 24.88
C SER A 32 -4.22 -25.09 26.08
N LEU A 33 -3.46 -25.83 26.85
CA LEU A 33 -3.91 -26.40 28.12
C LEU A 33 -3.61 -25.36 29.21
N ILE A 34 -4.64 -24.85 29.86
CA ILE A 34 -4.50 -23.91 30.98
C ILE A 34 -4.83 -24.67 32.27
N ASP A 35 -3.85 -24.85 33.14
CA ASP A 35 -4.05 -25.40 34.49
C ASP A 35 -4.15 -24.24 35.49
N LEU A 36 -5.34 -24.00 36.00
CA LEU A 36 -5.65 -22.97 36.98
C LEU A 36 -5.74 -23.62 38.36
N ARG A 37 -4.75 -23.40 39.22
CA ARG A 37 -4.80 -23.79 40.62
C ARG A 37 -5.24 -22.59 41.52
N LEU A 38 -6.47 -22.66 42.00
CA LEU A 38 -7.04 -21.73 42.96
C LEU A 38 -7.33 -22.49 44.25
N ASN A 39 -6.64 -22.15 45.34
CA ASN A 39 -6.92 -22.59 46.73
C ASN A 39 -7.57 -24.00 46.86
N ARG A 40 -6.86 -25.08 46.77
CA ARG A 40 -7.28 -26.49 46.91
C ARG A 40 -8.09 -27.11 45.73
N PHE A 41 -8.31 -26.41 44.62
CA PHE A 41 -8.94 -27.00 43.44
C PHE A 41 -8.06 -26.82 42.22
N SER A 42 -7.79 -27.93 41.50
CA SER A 42 -7.19 -27.90 40.18
C SER A 42 -8.30 -28.01 39.13
N ILE A 43 -8.37 -27.05 38.23
CA ILE A 43 -9.27 -27.08 37.07
C ILE A 43 -8.40 -27.08 35.82
N ALA A 44 -8.37 -28.20 35.12
CA ALA A 44 -7.79 -28.27 33.77
C ALA A 44 -8.86 -27.92 32.76
N ALA A 45 -8.62 -26.92 31.94
CA ALA A 45 -9.49 -26.54 30.83
C ALA A 45 -8.68 -26.51 29.53
N VAL A 46 -9.21 -27.11 28.49
CA VAL A 46 -8.68 -26.98 27.14
C VAL A 46 -9.36 -25.81 26.46
N VAL A 47 -8.57 -24.83 26.07
CA VAL A 47 -9.05 -23.70 25.28
C VAL A 47 -8.85 -24.03 23.82
N MET A 48 -9.91 -24.16 23.05
CA MET A 48 -9.89 -24.32 21.61
C MET A 48 -10.25 -22.98 20.97
N GLN A 49 -9.32 -22.41 20.22
CA GLN A 49 -9.57 -21.20 19.45
C GLN A 49 -9.85 -21.62 17.99
N TYR A 50 -11.01 -21.26 17.48
CA TYR A 50 -11.40 -21.50 16.10
C TYR A 50 -10.99 -20.33 15.21
N PRO A 51 -10.77 -20.54 13.89
CA PRO A 51 -10.46 -19.46 12.95
C PRO A 51 -11.54 -18.38 12.86
N SER A 52 -12.75 -18.64 13.35
CA SER A 52 -13.87 -17.69 13.46
C SER A 52 -13.81 -16.77 14.66
N GLY A 53 -12.74 -16.81 15.48
CA GLY A 53 -12.62 -16.03 16.71
C GLY A 53 -13.40 -16.59 17.92
N ALA A 54 -14.17 -17.68 17.74
CA ALA A 54 -14.90 -18.30 18.82
C ALA A 54 -13.96 -19.08 19.76
N VAL A 55 -14.09 -18.87 21.06
CA VAL A 55 -13.33 -19.57 22.10
C VAL A 55 -14.25 -20.53 22.81
N GLN A 56 -13.98 -21.83 22.75
CA GLN A 56 -14.71 -22.85 23.51
C GLN A 56 -13.83 -23.39 24.63
N PHE A 57 -14.39 -23.40 25.87
CA PHE A 57 -13.77 -24.02 27.02
C PHE A 57 -14.35 -25.44 27.23
N ARG A 58 -13.49 -26.44 27.21
CA ARG A 58 -13.90 -27.82 27.55
C ARG A 58 -13.19 -28.26 28.81
N ARG A 59 -13.98 -28.56 29.86
CA ARG A 59 -13.47 -29.05 31.15
C ARG A 59 -13.14 -30.55 31.02
N ILE A 60 -11.94 -30.93 31.45
CA ILE A 60 -11.55 -32.33 31.59
C ILE A 60 -11.72 -32.74 33.05
N GLY A 61 -12.76 -33.51 33.38
CA GLY A 61 -12.99 -34.03 34.73
C GLY A 61 -14.48 -34.14 35.11
N SER A 62 -14.85 -35.23 35.73
CA SER A 62 -16.21 -35.70 36.01
C SER A 62 -17.03 -34.83 36.97
N LYS A 63 -18.28 -34.68 36.63
CA LYS A 63 -19.53 -34.32 37.28
C LYS A 63 -20.15 -33.01 36.84
N LYS A 64 -21.34 -33.15 36.25
CA LYS A 64 -22.21 -32.09 35.74
C LYS A 64 -22.66 -31.13 36.84
N ARG A 65 -22.10 -29.94 36.94
CA ARG A 65 -22.79 -28.76 37.42
C ARG A 65 -22.55 -27.62 36.41
N ARG A 66 -23.61 -27.18 35.73
CA ARG A 66 -23.60 -25.99 34.88
C ARG A 66 -23.58 -24.78 35.80
N PHE A 67 -22.46 -24.04 35.81
CA PHE A 67 -22.45 -22.69 36.31
C PHE A 67 -22.58 -21.75 35.10
N PRO A 68 -23.51 -20.79 35.11
CA PRO A 68 -23.59 -19.79 34.06
C PRO A 68 -22.37 -18.86 34.21
N VAL A 69 -21.37 -19.00 33.32
CA VAL A 69 -20.33 -18.02 33.20
C VAL A 69 -20.94 -16.87 32.38
N LYS A 70 -21.26 -15.76 33.03
CA LYS A 70 -21.59 -14.51 32.35
C LYS A 70 -20.33 -14.08 31.59
N THR A 71 -20.35 -14.20 30.26
CA THR A 71 -19.27 -13.77 29.34
C THR A 71 -19.16 -12.24 29.20
N SER A 72 -19.93 -11.47 29.94
CA SER A 72 -20.04 -10.01 29.81
C SER A 72 -18.88 -9.19 30.36
N ASN A 73 -17.83 -9.79 30.98
CA ASN A 73 -16.73 -9.02 31.58
C ASN A 73 -15.37 -9.72 31.44
N LEU A 74 -15.09 -10.35 30.30
CA LEU A 74 -13.70 -10.47 29.87
C LEU A 74 -13.33 -9.12 29.22
N ASN A 75 -12.99 -8.14 30.04
CA ASN A 75 -12.16 -7.02 29.62
C ASN A 75 -10.85 -7.67 29.12
N LEU A 76 -10.80 -7.98 27.82
CA LEU A 76 -9.55 -8.25 27.13
C LEU A 76 -8.71 -7.02 27.39
N ILE A 77 -7.66 -7.14 28.20
CA ILE A 77 -6.65 -6.11 28.36
C ILE A 77 -6.25 -5.73 26.95
N PRO A 78 -6.48 -4.50 26.47
CA PRO A 78 -6.09 -4.12 25.13
C PRO A 78 -4.61 -4.40 25.01
N LEU A 79 -4.21 -5.18 24.00
CA LEU A 79 -2.83 -5.41 23.66
C LEU A 79 -2.24 -4.03 23.37
N ARG A 80 -1.41 -3.51 24.26
CA ARG A 80 -0.68 -2.26 24.06
C ARG A 80 0.42 -2.55 23.04
N GLU A 81 0.10 -2.36 21.80
CA GLU A 81 1.08 -2.34 20.73
C GLU A 81 1.91 -1.06 20.83
N GLU A 82 3.18 -1.13 20.47
CA GLU A 82 4.03 0.05 20.43
C GLU A 82 3.67 0.93 19.23
N VAL A 83 3.39 0.29 18.09
CA VAL A 83 3.04 0.94 16.82
C VAL A 83 1.85 0.27 16.16
N LEU A 84 0.88 1.09 15.77
CA LEU A 84 -0.26 0.68 14.97
C LEU A 84 -0.12 1.23 13.54
N ILE A 85 -0.26 0.37 12.54
CA ILE A 85 -0.21 0.75 11.12
C ILE A 85 -1.58 0.52 10.50
N LEU A 86 -2.15 1.57 9.92
CA LEU A 86 -3.48 1.56 9.31
C LEU A 86 -3.36 1.52 7.80
N GLY A 87 -3.54 0.33 7.22
CA GLY A 87 -3.47 0.05 5.78
C GLY A 87 -2.27 -0.82 5.39
N GLY A 88 -2.56 -2.00 4.81
CA GLY A 88 -1.59 -3.01 4.34
C GLY A 88 -1.20 -2.86 2.86
N GLY A 89 -1.13 -1.63 2.36
CA GLY A 89 -0.55 -1.34 1.04
C GLY A 89 0.98 -1.25 1.11
N VAL A 90 1.60 -0.81 0.01
CA VAL A 90 3.06 -0.70 -0.11
C VAL A 90 3.68 0.08 1.06
N ALA A 91 3.17 1.28 1.36
CA ALA A 91 3.73 2.11 2.43
C ALA A 91 3.59 1.48 3.81
N GLY A 92 2.40 0.94 4.13
CA GLY A 92 2.16 0.33 5.44
C GLY A 92 2.96 -0.94 5.66
N CYS A 93 3.05 -1.83 4.66
CA CYS A 93 3.89 -3.02 4.75
C CYS A 93 5.37 -2.66 4.86
N ALA A 94 5.85 -1.70 4.06
CA ALA A 94 7.24 -1.27 4.12
C ALA A 94 7.61 -0.73 5.52
N ALA A 95 6.75 0.13 6.09
CA ALA A 95 6.96 0.64 7.44
C ALA A 95 6.91 -0.47 8.50
N SER A 96 5.94 -1.39 8.39
CA SER A 96 5.78 -2.49 9.35
C SER A 96 6.96 -3.44 9.35
N ILE A 97 7.47 -3.85 8.18
CA ILE A 97 8.65 -4.69 8.02
C ILE A 97 9.87 -4.00 8.65
N ALA A 98 10.10 -2.75 8.29
CA ALA A 98 11.25 -1.99 8.77
C ALA A 98 11.24 -1.80 10.29
N LEU A 99 10.09 -1.49 10.89
CA LEU A 99 9.93 -1.33 12.34
C LEU A 99 10.12 -2.67 13.07
N SER A 100 9.49 -3.74 12.59
CA SER A 100 9.58 -5.07 13.20
C SER A 100 11.02 -5.58 13.19
N ARG A 101 11.77 -5.40 12.09
CA ARG A 101 13.20 -5.73 12.01
C ARG A 101 14.08 -4.92 12.96
N LYS A 102 13.58 -3.78 13.45
CA LYS A 102 14.22 -2.96 14.51
C LYS A 102 13.69 -3.29 15.91
N GLY A 103 13.01 -4.43 16.07
CA GLY A 103 12.54 -4.95 17.35
C GLY A 103 11.33 -4.24 17.93
N ARG A 104 10.58 -3.46 17.11
CA ARG A 104 9.35 -2.78 17.55
C ARG A 104 8.15 -3.71 17.44
N SER A 105 7.26 -3.68 18.44
CA SER A 105 5.97 -4.38 18.40
C SER A 105 5.01 -3.63 17.47
N VAL A 106 4.59 -4.30 16.39
CA VAL A 106 3.80 -3.68 15.31
C VAL A 106 2.55 -4.49 15.02
N THR A 107 1.40 -3.83 15.07
CA THR A 107 0.14 -4.36 14.50
C THR A 107 -0.22 -3.59 13.24
N LEU A 108 -0.43 -4.32 12.14
CA LEU A 108 -0.89 -3.79 10.87
C LEU A 108 -2.33 -4.22 10.62
N ILE A 109 -3.22 -3.23 10.38
CA ILE A 109 -4.64 -3.46 10.08
C ILE A 109 -4.88 -3.21 8.59
N GLU A 110 -5.42 -4.21 7.89
CA GLU A 110 -5.77 -4.13 6.47
C GLU A 110 -7.24 -4.54 6.27
N ARG A 111 -8.01 -3.69 5.60
CA ARG A 111 -9.44 -3.93 5.37
C ARG A 111 -9.74 -5.09 4.41
N GLU A 112 -8.84 -5.36 3.47
CA GLU A 112 -9.04 -6.40 2.48
C GLU A 112 -8.60 -7.76 3.04
N PRO A 113 -9.46 -8.77 3.04
CA PRO A 113 -9.10 -10.11 3.53
C PRO A 113 -8.01 -10.77 2.66
N THR A 114 -7.96 -10.43 1.37
CA THR A 114 -6.95 -10.89 0.41
C THR A 114 -6.45 -9.75 -0.44
N SER A 115 -5.23 -9.85 -0.98
CA SER A 115 -4.69 -8.85 -1.90
C SER A 115 -5.48 -8.85 -3.21
N ARG A 116 -5.82 -7.64 -3.69
CA ARG A 116 -6.62 -7.45 -4.89
C ARG A 116 -5.95 -6.47 -5.85
N HIS A 117 -6.41 -6.49 -7.09
CA HIS A 117 -6.03 -5.47 -8.07
C HIS A 117 -6.51 -4.08 -7.61
N LYS A 118 -5.64 -3.09 -7.74
CA LYS A 118 -5.89 -1.69 -7.35
C LYS A 118 -5.65 -0.78 -8.56
N VAL A 119 -6.30 0.37 -8.62
CA VAL A 119 -6.01 1.38 -9.64
C VAL A 119 -4.59 1.89 -9.43
N CYS A 120 -3.69 1.49 -10.33
CA CYS A 120 -2.27 1.80 -10.32
C CYS A 120 -1.69 1.51 -11.71
N GLY A 121 -0.72 2.30 -12.17
CA GLY A 121 0.07 1.99 -13.36
C GLY A 121 0.92 0.74 -13.20
N GLU A 122 1.27 0.34 -11.97
CA GLU A 122 2.09 -0.86 -11.68
C GLU A 122 3.52 -0.77 -12.19
N PHE A 123 4.02 0.44 -12.34
CA PHE A 123 5.39 0.74 -12.70
C PHE A 123 6.26 0.81 -11.43
N LEU A 124 7.40 0.16 -11.47
CA LEU A 124 8.44 0.15 -10.44
C LEU A 124 9.68 0.83 -11.01
N SER A 125 10.03 1.99 -10.47
CA SER A 125 11.26 2.69 -10.83
C SER A 125 12.49 2.07 -10.14
N GLY A 126 13.68 2.50 -10.53
CA GLY A 126 14.93 2.03 -9.93
C GLY A 126 14.94 2.15 -8.40
N GLU A 127 14.52 3.32 -7.89
CA GLU A 127 14.43 3.57 -6.45
C GLU A 127 13.42 2.64 -5.76
N ALA A 128 12.29 2.35 -6.42
CA ALA A 128 11.31 1.40 -5.89
C ALA A 128 11.88 -0.02 -5.87
N LEU A 129 12.63 -0.42 -6.89
CA LEU A 129 13.30 -1.72 -6.96
C LEU A 129 14.33 -1.88 -5.83
N GLU A 130 15.14 -0.86 -5.58
CA GLU A 130 16.14 -0.84 -4.51
C GLU A 130 15.48 -0.92 -3.12
N ASP A 131 14.46 -0.09 -2.87
CA ASP A 131 13.74 -0.09 -1.60
C ASP A 131 13.02 -1.45 -1.36
N LEU A 132 12.43 -2.05 -2.41
CA LEU A 132 11.80 -3.38 -2.32
C LEU A 132 12.82 -4.48 -2.04
N HIS A 133 13.97 -4.44 -2.71
CA HIS A 133 15.07 -5.38 -2.47
C HIS A 133 15.57 -5.28 -1.01
N ALA A 134 15.75 -4.07 -0.49
CA ALA A 134 16.12 -3.84 0.91
C ALA A 134 15.09 -4.40 1.91
N LEU A 135 13.81 -4.45 1.51
CA LEU A 135 12.75 -5.10 2.27
C LEU A 135 12.69 -6.62 2.07
N GLY A 136 13.62 -7.23 1.30
CA GLY A 136 13.63 -8.67 1.04
C GLY A 136 12.64 -9.11 -0.05
N ILE A 137 12.13 -8.19 -0.86
CA ILE A 137 11.21 -8.50 -1.96
C ILE A 137 12.01 -8.61 -3.27
N ASP A 138 12.18 -9.82 -3.75
CA ASP A 138 12.71 -10.09 -5.09
C ASP A 138 11.57 -10.03 -6.12
N VAL A 139 11.43 -8.88 -6.77
CA VAL A 139 10.36 -8.68 -7.77
C VAL A 139 10.52 -9.55 -9.01
N ALA A 140 11.75 -9.96 -9.34
CA ALA A 140 12.01 -10.84 -10.48
C ALA A 140 11.44 -12.24 -10.24
N SER A 141 11.59 -12.79 -9.03
CA SER A 141 10.98 -14.06 -8.63
C SER A 141 9.45 -14.04 -8.64
N LEU A 142 8.85 -12.84 -8.51
CA LEU A 142 7.40 -12.64 -8.62
C LEU A 142 6.93 -12.51 -10.08
N GLY A 143 7.83 -12.59 -11.05
CA GLY A 143 7.54 -12.48 -12.48
C GLY A 143 7.48 -11.04 -12.99
N ALA A 144 8.05 -10.07 -12.28
CA ALA A 144 8.08 -8.68 -12.76
C ALA A 144 8.71 -8.59 -14.17
N VAL A 145 8.06 -7.82 -15.04
CA VAL A 145 8.52 -7.62 -16.41
C VAL A 145 9.44 -6.40 -16.45
N PRO A 146 10.69 -6.55 -16.94
CA PRO A 146 11.60 -5.41 -17.10
C PRO A 146 11.06 -4.39 -18.11
N ILE A 147 11.24 -3.11 -17.82
CA ILE A 147 10.85 -1.98 -18.67
C ILE A 147 12.10 -1.18 -19.02
N ASP A 148 12.46 -1.14 -20.29
CA ASP A 148 13.67 -0.46 -20.79
C ASP A 148 13.35 0.84 -21.52
N TYR A 149 12.11 0.94 -22.04
CA TYR A 149 11.71 2.05 -22.90
C TYR A 149 10.44 2.70 -22.40
N VAL A 150 10.36 4.00 -22.62
CA VAL A 150 9.11 4.76 -22.50
C VAL A 150 8.70 5.27 -23.87
N ARG A 151 7.44 5.06 -24.24
CA ARG A 151 6.86 5.56 -25.48
C ARG A 151 5.76 6.55 -25.15
N LEU A 152 5.87 7.78 -25.68
CA LEU A 152 4.82 8.79 -25.55
C LEU A 152 4.04 8.88 -26.86
N ALA A 153 2.74 8.63 -26.81
CA ALA A 153 1.83 8.72 -27.92
C ALA A 153 0.77 9.80 -27.72
N ALA A 154 0.58 10.63 -28.74
CA ALA A 154 -0.49 11.63 -28.78
C ALA A 154 -1.00 11.79 -30.21
N ALA A 155 -2.31 11.81 -30.40
CA ALA A 155 -2.93 11.79 -31.71
C ALA A 155 -2.35 10.65 -32.59
N ARG A 156 -1.77 10.98 -33.75
CA ARG A 156 -1.15 10.01 -34.69
C ARG A 156 0.35 9.91 -34.57
N ARG A 157 0.96 10.52 -33.55
CA ARG A 157 2.41 10.57 -33.38
C ARG A 157 2.84 9.83 -32.13
N ALA A 158 3.98 9.16 -32.22
CA ALA A 158 4.64 8.55 -31.07
C ALA A 158 6.13 8.86 -31.08
N ALA A 159 6.72 9.00 -29.91
CA ALA A 159 8.14 9.11 -29.68
C ALA A 159 8.55 8.10 -28.62
N GLU A 160 9.72 7.48 -28.79
CA GLU A 160 10.27 6.49 -27.87
C GLU A 160 11.64 6.92 -27.39
N ALA A 161 11.96 6.61 -26.17
CA ALA A 161 13.29 6.80 -25.60
C ALA A 161 13.60 5.68 -24.60
N PRO A 162 14.88 5.25 -24.48
CA PRO A 162 15.31 4.36 -23.43
C PRO A 162 15.18 5.04 -22.07
N LEU A 163 14.78 4.28 -21.05
CA LEU A 163 14.78 4.74 -19.67
C LEU A 163 16.23 4.90 -19.19
N PRO A 164 16.54 5.99 -18.46
CA PRO A 164 17.89 6.23 -17.95
C PRO A 164 18.19 5.51 -16.63
N PHE A 165 17.33 4.59 -16.21
CA PHE A 165 17.39 3.83 -14.95
C PHE A 165 16.70 2.48 -15.13
N PRO A 166 17.04 1.47 -14.32
CA PRO A 166 16.31 0.20 -14.28
C PRO A 166 14.85 0.42 -13.89
N ALA A 167 13.94 -0.28 -14.55
CA ALA A 167 12.52 -0.25 -14.19
C ALA A 167 11.90 -1.62 -14.48
N ALA A 168 10.78 -1.88 -13.82
CA ALA A 168 9.98 -3.08 -14.03
C ALA A 168 8.48 -2.77 -13.86
N SER A 169 7.66 -3.72 -14.25
CA SER A 169 6.23 -3.69 -13.94
C SER A 169 5.81 -4.98 -13.25
N LEU A 170 4.95 -4.84 -12.25
CA LEU A 170 4.41 -5.95 -11.47
C LEU A 170 3.03 -5.56 -10.96
N THR A 171 2.05 -6.49 -11.02
CA THR A 171 0.72 -6.17 -10.52
C THR A 171 0.73 -5.85 -9.03
N ARG A 172 -0.12 -4.91 -8.63
CA ARG A 172 -0.32 -4.60 -7.21
C ARG A 172 -0.82 -5.80 -6.41
N LYS A 173 -1.52 -6.73 -7.05
CA LYS A 173 -1.95 -7.97 -6.39
C LYS A 173 -0.75 -8.83 -6.02
N ALA A 174 0.17 -9.06 -6.93
CA ALA A 174 1.40 -9.82 -6.66
C ALA A 174 2.30 -9.11 -5.63
N LEU A 175 2.58 -7.82 -5.85
CA LEU A 175 3.41 -7.02 -4.96
C LEU A 175 2.84 -6.92 -3.54
N ASP A 176 1.55 -6.58 -3.39
CA ASP A 176 0.91 -6.44 -2.07
C ASP A 176 0.84 -7.81 -1.36
N THR A 177 0.72 -8.93 -2.10
CA THR A 177 0.75 -10.28 -1.51
C THR A 177 2.12 -10.60 -0.94
N ALA A 178 3.18 -10.34 -1.70
CA ALA A 178 4.56 -10.57 -1.25
C ALA A 178 4.92 -9.69 -0.05
N LEU A 179 4.55 -8.41 -0.07
CA LEU A 179 4.80 -7.48 1.03
C LEU A 179 4.07 -7.89 2.33
N ILE A 180 2.84 -8.37 2.24
CA ILE A 180 2.11 -8.89 3.41
C ILE A 180 2.78 -10.17 3.95
N ALA A 181 3.19 -11.08 3.06
CA ALA A 181 3.89 -12.30 3.47
C ALA A 181 5.21 -11.98 4.19
N GLU A 182 5.98 -11.02 3.65
CA GLU A 182 7.23 -10.57 4.28
C GLU A 182 6.98 -9.86 5.61
N ALA A 183 5.91 -9.06 5.74
CA ALA A 183 5.53 -8.45 7.01
C ALA A 183 5.25 -9.51 8.08
N ILE A 184 4.52 -10.56 7.73
CA ILE A 184 4.25 -11.70 8.63
C ILE A 184 5.56 -12.43 8.99
N ALA A 185 6.43 -12.68 8.02
CA ALA A 185 7.72 -13.33 8.23
C ALA A 185 8.64 -12.49 9.13
N ALA A 186 8.56 -11.17 9.03
CA ALA A 186 9.29 -10.23 9.90
C ALA A 186 8.71 -10.16 11.32
N GLY A 187 7.61 -10.83 11.65
CA GLY A 187 7.01 -10.86 12.97
C GLY A 187 5.93 -9.79 13.23
N VAL A 188 5.46 -9.11 12.17
CA VAL A 188 4.36 -8.16 12.28
C VAL A 188 3.05 -8.91 12.54
N ARG A 189 2.26 -8.43 13.52
CA ARG A 189 0.88 -8.89 13.68
C ARG A 189 0.00 -8.27 12.61
N VAL A 190 -0.46 -9.07 11.66
CA VAL A 190 -1.27 -8.61 10.53
C VAL A 190 -2.74 -9.00 10.73
N GLU A 191 -3.61 -8.01 10.90
CA GLU A 191 -5.07 -8.14 11.03
C GLU A 191 -5.71 -7.79 9.68
N ARG A 192 -6.22 -8.79 8.95
CA ARG A 192 -6.86 -8.61 7.64
C ARG A 192 -8.37 -8.73 7.73
N GLY A 193 -9.08 -8.12 6.77
CA GLY A 193 -10.54 -8.10 6.75
C GLY A 193 -11.14 -7.19 7.83
N ARG A 194 -10.34 -6.24 8.34
CA ARG A 194 -10.73 -5.32 9.40
C ARG A 194 -10.60 -3.88 8.92
N SER A 195 -11.69 -3.14 8.95
CA SER A 195 -11.74 -1.75 8.50
C SER A 195 -11.72 -0.79 9.68
N VAL A 196 -10.81 0.19 9.65
CA VAL A 196 -10.79 1.27 10.64
C VAL A 196 -11.87 2.28 10.29
N GLN A 197 -12.79 2.53 11.21
CA GLN A 197 -13.91 3.48 11.05
C GLN A 197 -13.56 4.87 11.59
N ALA A 198 -12.82 4.92 12.71
CA ALA A 198 -12.41 6.15 13.33
C ALA A 198 -11.02 6.04 13.95
N LEU A 199 -10.33 7.16 14.04
CA LEU A 199 -9.06 7.32 14.76
C LEU A 199 -9.15 8.57 15.60
N GLY A 200 -8.93 8.42 16.91
CA GLY A 200 -9.00 9.50 17.86
C GLY A 200 -7.92 9.40 18.95
N ARG A 201 -7.91 10.37 19.83
CA ARG A 201 -7.07 10.35 21.04
C ARG A 201 -7.88 9.93 22.26
N THR A 202 -7.27 9.10 23.10
CA THR A 202 -7.80 8.77 24.42
C THR A 202 -7.46 9.87 25.45
N THR A 203 -8.07 9.80 26.60
CA THR A 203 -7.75 10.66 27.75
C THR A 203 -6.29 10.51 28.19
N ASN A 204 -5.68 9.35 27.96
CA ASN A 204 -4.27 9.06 28.27
C ASN A 204 -3.30 9.50 27.15
N ASN A 205 -3.80 10.31 26.20
CA ASN A 205 -3.01 10.83 25.09
C ASN A 205 -2.40 9.74 24.18
N THR A 206 -2.97 8.52 24.13
CA THR A 206 -2.67 7.48 23.16
C THR A 206 -3.62 7.58 21.96
N TRP A 207 -3.25 7.00 20.83
CA TRP A 207 -4.13 6.85 19.69
C TRP A 207 -5.02 5.63 19.87
N GLN A 208 -6.29 5.76 19.54
CA GLN A 208 -7.27 4.68 19.54
C GLN A 208 -7.92 4.58 18.15
N ALA A 209 -7.76 3.44 17.50
CA ALA A 209 -8.47 3.08 16.29
C ALA A 209 -9.69 2.24 16.62
N THR A 210 -10.87 2.64 16.13
CA THR A 210 -12.11 1.87 16.24
C THR A 210 -12.32 1.10 14.93
N LEU A 211 -12.53 -0.20 15.03
CA LEU A 211 -12.73 -1.09 13.88
C LEU A 211 -14.22 -1.26 13.57
N ASP A 212 -14.52 -1.87 12.43
CA ASP A 212 -15.88 -2.08 11.90
C ASP A 212 -16.77 -2.98 12.75
N ASP A 213 -16.17 -3.84 13.58
CA ASP A 213 -16.90 -4.67 14.56
C ASP A 213 -17.04 -4.00 15.95
N GLY A 214 -16.66 -2.73 16.07
CA GLY A 214 -16.70 -1.96 17.31
C GLY A 214 -15.54 -2.22 18.27
N THR A 215 -14.63 -3.15 17.95
CA THR A 215 -13.42 -3.33 18.77
C THR A 215 -12.45 -2.17 18.61
N THR A 216 -11.60 -1.95 19.61
CA THR A 216 -10.61 -0.87 19.60
C THR A 216 -9.20 -1.40 19.74
N CYS A 217 -8.26 -0.73 19.07
CA CYS A 217 -6.83 -0.96 19.20
C CYS A 217 -6.17 0.35 19.65
N GLU A 218 -5.27 0.27 20.62
CA GLU A 218 -4.58 1.45 21.15
C GLU A 218 -3.07 1.35 20.96
N ALA A 219 -2.45 2.48 20.60
CA ALA A 219 -1.00 2.60 20.51
C ALA A 219 -0.57 4.05 20.77
N PRO A 220 0.63 4.29 21.32
CA PRO A 220 1.20 5.63 21.42
C PRO A 220 1.50 6.24 20.04
N THR A 221 1.78 5.39 19.04
CA THR A 221 2.15 5.81 17.70
C THR A 221 1.31 5.11 16.63
N VAL A 222 0.86 5.89 15.64
CA VAL A 222 0.11 5.41 14.47
C VAL A 222 0.80 5.84 13.20
N PHE A 223 0.93 4.90 12.25
CA PHE A 223 1.29 5.19 10.86
C PHE A 223 0.01 5.11 10.01
N LEU A 224 -0.41 6.26 9.47
CA LEU A 224 -1.59 6.35 8.61
C LEU A 224 -1.19 6.07 7.17
N ALA A 225 -1.53 4.88 6.66
CA ALA A 225 -1.14 4.33 5.37
C ALA A 225 -2.35 3.86 4.52
N THR A 226 -3.54 4.45 4.72
CA THR A 226 -4.79 4.02 4.08
C THR A 226 -4.86 4.33 2.57
N GLY A 227 -3.78 4.86 2.00
CA GLY A 227 -3.65 5.13 0.58
C GLY A 227 -4.69 6.16 0.11
N LYS A 228 -5.43 5.83 -0.95
CA LYS A 228 -6.43 6.72 -1.54
C LYS A 228 -7.73 6.86 -0.73
N HIS A 229 -7.86 6.10 0.37
CA HIS A 229 -9.05 6.14 1.21
C HIS A 229 -8.81 7.02 2.44
N ASP A 230 -9.64 8.03 2.59
CA ASP A 230 -9.61 8.91 3.74
C ASP A 230 -10.27 8.26 4.95
N LEU A 231 -9.73 8.55 6.12
CA LEU A 231 -10.31 8.17 7.40
C LEU A 231 -11.09 9.36 7.97
N ARG A 232 -12.22 9.10 8.62
CA ARG A 232 -13.03 10.15 9.26
C ARG A 232 -12.19 10.96 10.24
N GLY A 233 -12.22 12.29 10.12
CA GLY A 233 -11.37 13.21 10.89
C GLY A 233 -9.96 13.43 10.31
N HIS A 234 -9.55 12.64 9.30
CA HIS A 234 -8.25 12.74 8.63
C HIS A 234 -8.39 12.85 7.11
N THR A 235 -9.42 13.57 6.66
CA THR A 235 -9.73 13.75 5.24
C THR A 235 -8.75 14.72 4.57
N ARG A 236 -8.45 14.45 3.30
CA ARG A 236 -7.71 15.36 2.42
C ARG A 236 -8.67 16.34 1.74
N PRO A 237 -8.16 17.51 1.29
CA PRO A 237 -8.95 18.41 0.47
C PRO A 237 -9.49 17.68 -0.76
N LYS A 238 -10.73 17.98 -1.13
CA LYS A 238 -11.30 17.45 -2.38
C LYS A 238 -10.68 18.18 -3.56
N ASP A 239 -10.28 17.43 -4.57
CA ASP A 239 -9.79 17.98 -5.82
C ASP A 239 -10.93 18.65 -6.59
N PRO A 240 -10.81 19.95 -6.97
CA PRO A 240 -11.79 20.65 -7.77
C PRO A 240 -11.95 20.06 -9.18
N GLU A 241 -10.87 19.53 -9.77
CA GLU A 241 -10.88 18.93 -11.11
C GLU A 241 -11.59 17.56 -11.16
N ARG A 242 -11.78 16.94 -10.01
CA ARG A 242 -12.52 15.66 -9.88
C ARG A 242 -11.98 14.59 -10.83
N TRP A 243 -10.72 14.23 -10.67
CA TRP A 243 -10.08 13.18 -11.45
C TRP A 243 -10.71 11.81 -11.17
N VAL A 244 -10.98 11.09 -12.27
CA VAL A 244 -11.43 9.70 -12.25
C VAL A 244 -10.36 8.86 -12.91
N ALA A 245 -9.96 7.76 -12.25
CA ALA A 245 -9.01 6.82 -12.82
C ALA A 245 -9.69 5.46 -13.04
N PHE A 246 -9.33 4.83 -14.13
CA PHE A 246 -9.74 3.48 -14.50
C PHE A 246 -8.53 2.58 -14.71
N LYS A 247 -8.75 1.29 -14.47
CA LYS A 247 -7.79 0.23 -14.76
C LYS A 247 -8.49 -0.95 -15.38
N MET A 248 -7.88 -1.48 -16.45
CA MET A 248 -8.30 -2.69 -17.13
C MET A 248 -7.07 -3.51 -17.53
N TYR A 249 -7.17 -4.82 -17.42
CA TYR A 249 -6.18 -5.72 -18.00
C TYR A 249 -6.66 -6.25 -19.34
N PHE A 250 -5.71 -6.44 -20.24
CA PHE A 250 -5.95 -7.00 -21.57
C PHE A 250 -4.97 -8.13 -21.88
N ARG A 251 -5.49 -9.17 -22.54
CA ARG A 251 -4.65 -10.07 -23.34
C ARG A 251 -4.56 -9.46 -24.73
N LEU A 252 -3.37 -9.00 -25.09
CA LEU A 252 -3.13 -8.41 -26.40
C LEU A 252 -3.00 -9.50 -27.47
N ALA A 253 -3.31 -9.15 -28.74
CA ALA A 253 -2.94 -9.99 -29.87
C ALA A 253 -1.42 -10.18 -29.91
N PRO A 254 -0.89 -11.34 -30.40
CA PRO A 254 0.54 -11.67 -30.31
C PRO A 254 1.48 -10.59 -30.88
N ALA A 255 1.14 -10.00 -32.02
CA ALA A 255 1.93 -8.93 -32.63
C ALA A 255 1.96 -7.69 -31.73
N GLN A 256 0.83 -7.32 -31.10
CA GLN A 256 0.75 -6.16 -30.22
C GLN A 256 1.44 -6.40 -28.87
N ALA A 257 1.42 -7.63 -28.37
CA ALA A 257 2.15 -8.03 -27.17
C ALA A 257 3.68 -7.96 -27.43
N ALA A 258 4.15 -8.45 -28.57
CA ALA A 258 5.56 -8.35 -28.97
C ALA A 258 6.05 -6.90 -29.05
N GLU A 259 5.27 -6.02 -29.66
CA GLU A 259 5.56 -4.58 -29.74
C GLU A 259 5.58 -3.86 -28.40
N LEU A 260 4.79 -4.34 -27.40
CA LEU A 260 4.74 -3.77 -26.06
C LEU A 260 5.84 -4.32 -25.14
N THR A 261 6.52 -5.39 -25.54
CA THR A 261 7.56 -6.04 -24.72
C THR A 261 8.59 -5.02 -24.25
N ARG A 262 8.85 -5.00 -22.92
CA ARG A 262 9.81 -4.11 -22.25
C ARG A 262 9.56 -2.60 -22.41
N ALA A 263 8.35 -2.19 -22.87
CA ALA A 263 7.97 -0.79 -23.03
C ALA A 263 6.81 -0.40 -22.10
N SER A 264 6.89 0.81 -21.55
CA SER A 264 5.75 1.50 -20.94
C SER A 264 5.29 2.60 -21.88
N GLU A 265 4.05 2.56 -22.34
CA GLU A 265 3.48 3.54 -23.26
C GLU A 265 2.58 4.50 -22.53
N LEU A 266 2.87 5.80 -22.62
CA LEU A 266 2.05 6.88 -22.11
C LEU A 266 1.24 7.49 -23.28
N MET A 267 -0.07 7.54 -23.15
CA MET A 267 -0.98 8.05 -24.16
C MET A 267 -1.67 9.31 -23.66
N LEU A 268 -1.62 10.36 -24.49
CA LEU A 268 -2.22 11.66 -24.20
C LEU A 268 -3.51 11.82 -25.00
N TYR A 269 -4.59 12.23 -24.33
CA TYR A 269 -5.88 12.53 -24.94
C TYR A 269 -6.53 13.74 -24.26
N PRO A 270 -7.55 14.36 -24.86
CA PRO A 270 -8.22 15.51 -24.26
C PRO A 270 -8.82 15.22 -22.88
N GLY A 271 -8.38 15.98 -21.89
CA GLY A 271 -8.86 15.87 -20.51
C GLY A 271 -8.25 14.75 -19.69
N GLY A 272 -7.13 14.13 -20.18
CA GLY A 272 -6.47 13.09 -19.41
C GLY A 272 -5.28 12.43 -20.11
N TYR A 273 -4.80 11.37 -19.50
CA TYR A 273 -3.72 10.53 -20.02
C TYR A 273 -3.92 9.08 -19.54
N GLY A 274 -3.27 8.15 -20.21
CA GLY A 274 -3.26 6.74 -19.83
C GLY A 274 -1.92 6.11 -20.04
N GLY A 275 -1.62 5.03 -19.34
CA GLY A 275 -0.45 4.21 -19.53
C GLY A 275 -0.85 2.77 -19.83
N ILE A 276 -0.16 2.13 -20.77
CA ILE A 276 -0.25 0.69 -20.99
C ILE A 276 1.15 0.09 -20.94
N GLN A 277 1.28 -1.03 -20.23
CA GLN A 277 2.54 -1.74 -20.09
C GLN A 277 2.31 -3.23 -19.83
N PRO A 278 3.27 -4.11 -20.17
CA PRO A 278 3.17 -5.52 -19.84
C PRO A 278 3.28 -5.70 -18.33
N VAL A 279 2.67 -6.73 -17.78
CA VAL A 279 2.85 -7.21 -16.41
C VAL A 279 3.02 -8.73 -16.43
N GLU A 280 3.25 -9.35 -15.27
CA GLU A 280 3.40 -10.80 -15.18
C GLU A 280 2.21 -11.55 -15.79
N GLY A 281 2.46 -12.79 -16.25
CA GLY A 281 1.44 -13.63 -16.89
C GLY A 281 1.12 -13.26 -18.33
N GLY A 282 1.96 -12.44 -19.01
CA GLY A 282 1.79 -12.09 -20.42
C GLY A 282 0.58 -11.21 -20.72
N ILE A 283 0.12 -10.45 -19.74
CA ILE A 283 -1.01 -9.53 -19.89
C ILE A 283 -0.55 -8.08 -19.85
N ALA A 284 -1.40 -7.19 -20.36
CA ALA A 284 -1.15 -5.74 -20.37
C ALA A 284 -2.05 -5.02 -19.40
N ASN A 285 -1.48 -4.13 -18.59
CA ASN A 285 -2.18 -3.22 -17.70
C ASN A 285 -2.43 -1.89 -18.41
N LEU A 286 -3.69 -1.55 -18.67
CA LEU A 286 -4.10 -0.20 -19.05
C LEU A 286 -4.62 0.52 -17.81
N CYS A 287 -3.93 1.58 -17.40
CA CYS A 287 -4.37 2.48 -16.33
C CYS A 287 -4.48 3.90 -16.89
N CYS A 288 -5.62 4.54 -16.72
CA CYS A 288 -5.89 5.85 -17.31
C CYS A 288 -6.63 6.76 -16.34
N VAL A 289 -6.44 8.07 -16.50
CA VAL A 289 -7.10 9.12 -15.73
C VAL A 289 -7.77 10.11 -16.64
N VAL A 290 -8.93 10.62 -16.21
CA VAL A 290 -9.71 11.59 -16.96
C VAL A 290 -10.41 12.55 -16.00
N GLN A 291 -10.50 13.82 -16.39
CA GLN A 291 -11.30 14.80 -15.65
C GLN A 291 -12.80 14.45 -15.81
N GLN A 292 -13.55 14.55 -14.73
CA GLN A 292 -14.96 14.17 -14.69
C GLN A 292 -15.79 14.89 -15.76
N ARG A 293 -15.47 16.16 -16.07
CA ARG A 293 -16.16 16.92 -17.14
C ARG A 293 -16.02 16.29 -18.54
N HIS A 294 -14.90 15.61 -18.81
CA HIS A 294 -14.69 14.89 -20.08
C HIS A 294 -15.37 13.53 -20.09
N LEU A 295 -15.42 12.84 -18.94
CA LEU A 295 -16.14 11.58 -18.78
C LEU A 295 -17.67 11.78 -18.91
N ALA A 296 -18.20 12.90 -18.41
CA ALA A 296 -19.61 13.25 -18.54
C ALA A 296 -20.06 13.34 -20.02
N ARG A 297 -19.19 13.79 -20.92
CA ARG A 297 -19.48 13.87 -22.36
C ARG A 297 -19.65 12.51 -23.05
N VAL A 298 -19.29 11.42 -22.40
CA VAL A 298 -19.46 10.04 -22.87
C VAL A 298 -20.37 9.23 -21.95
N SER A 299 -21.30 9.91 -21.28
CA SER A 299 -22.34 9.33 -20.42
C SER A 299 -21.78 8.50 -19.25
N HIS A 300 -20.61 8.82 -18.78
CA HIS A 300 -19.90 8.11 -17.67
C HIS A 300 -19.71 6.59 -17.90
N ARG A 301 -19.81 6.10 -19.14
CA ARG A 301 -19.65 4.68 -19.48
C ARG A 301 -18.23 4.39 -19.90
N TRP A 302 -17.68 3.29 -19.37
CA TRP A 302 -16.32 2.86 -19.69
C TRP A 302 -16.13 2.56 -21.18
N GLU A 303 -17.07 1.86 -21.80
CA GLU A 303 -17.00 1.46 -23.21
C GLU A 303 -16.93 2.70 -24.11
N ASN A 304 -17.76 3.70 -23.83
CA ASN A 304 -17.77 4.96 -24.58
C ASN A 304 -16.49 5.76 -24.35
N PHE A 305 -15.95 5.73 -23.12
CA PHE A 305 -14.71 6.40 -22.80
C PHE A 305 -13.52 5.71 -23.48
N LEU A 306 -13.44 4.38 -23.44
CA LEU A 306 -12.40 3.62 -24.14
C LEU A 306 -12.43 3.88 -25.66
N ALA A 307 -13.61 3.82 -26.26
CA ALA A 307 -13.78 4.13 -27.69
C ALA A 307 -13.39 5.58 -28.02
N LYS A 308 -13.66 6.53 -27.12
CA LYS A 308 -13.21 7.92 -27.27
C LYS A 308 -11.69 8.01 -27.18
N MET A 309 -11.04 7.37 -26.21
CA MET A 309 -9.57 7.35 -26.09
C MET A 309 -8.92 6.77 -27.35
N GLN A 310 -9.49 5.69 -27.91
CA GLN A 310 -8.99 5.08 -29.15
C GLN A 310 -9.10 6.01 -30.38
N ARG A 311 -10.19 6.80 -30.47
CA ARG A 311 -10.34 7.83 -31.52
C ARG A 311 -9.38 8.99 -31.34
N ASP A 312 -9.19 9.45 -30.10
CA ASP A 312 -8.33 10.59 -29.79
C ASP A 312 -6.83 10.23 -29.86
N CYS A 313 -6.49 8.96 -29.62
CA CYS A 313 -5.14 8.40 -29.70
C CYS A 313 -5.16 7.09 -30.52
N PRO A 314 -5.04 7.14 -31.85
CA PRO A 314 -5.04 5.96 -32.73
C PRO A 314 -3.95 4.92 -32.38
N HIS A 315 -2.88 5.33 -31.70
CA HIS A 315 -1.88 4.41 -31.17
C HIS A 315 -2.51 3.43 -30.17
N LEU A 316 -3.41 3.89 -29.30
CA LEU A 316 -4.14 3.00 -28.38
C LEU A 316 -5.07 2.05 -29.14
N ALA A 317 -5.76 2.54 -30.20
CA ALA A 317 -6.60 1.68 -31.03
C ALA A 317 -5.80 0.55 -31.68
N MET A 318 -4.61 0.87 -32.23
CA MET A 318 -3.69 -0.10 -32.80
C MET A 318 -3.22 -1.10 -31.71
N ARG A 319 -2.82 -0.62 -30.54
CA ARG A 319 -2.34 -1.47 -29.43
C ARG A 319 -3.39 -2.43 -28.92
N LEU A 320 -4.65 -2.02 -28.90
CA LEU A 320 -5.79 -2.83 -28.47
C LEU A 320 -6.49 -3.57 -29.63
N ALA A 321 -5.96 -3.53 -30.85
CA ALA A 321 -6.52 -4.30 -31.95
C ALA A 321 -6.46 -5.81 -31.67
N GLY A 322 -7.62 -6.47 -31.66
CA GLY A 322 -7.73 -7.89 -31.31
C GLY A 322 -7.47 -8.22 -29.83
N ALA A 323 -7.43 -7.23 -28.95
CA ALA A 323 -7.23 -7.44 -27.53
C ALA A 323 -8.50 -7.91 -26.81
N GLU A 324 -8.33 -8.80 -25.85
CA GLU A 324 -9.40 -9.35 -25.01
C GLU A 324 -9.34 -8.69 -23.60
N PRO A 325 -10.41 -8.06 -23.10
CA PRO A 325 -10.46 -7.56 -21.74
C PRO A 325 -10.55 -8.72 -20.73
N LEU A 326 -9.75 -8.65 -19.66
CA LEU A 326 -9.67 -9.73 -18.67
C LEU A 326 -10.52 -9.48 -17.40
N LEU A 327 -11.14 -8.33 -17.30
CA LEU A 327 -12.07 -8.00 -16.22
C LEU A 327 -13.45 -7.69 -16.83
N ALA A 328 -14.51 -8.15 -16.19
CA ALA A 328 -15.89 -7.86 -16.61
C ALA A 328 -16.22 -6.35 -16.57
N LYS A 329 -15.56 -5.62 -15.66
CA LYS A 329 -15.68 -4.15 -15.51
C LYS A 329 -14.33 -3.57 -15.11
N PRO A 330 -14.00 -2.32 -15.51
CA PRO A 330 -12.79 -1.67 -15.05
C PRO A 330 -12.84 -1.43 -13.55
N ILE A 331 -11.69 -1.49 -12.92
CA ILE A 331 -11.52 -0.98 -11.56
C ILE A 331 -11.46 0.54 -11.66
N ALA A 332 -12.23 1.23 -10.83
CA ALA A 332 -12.31 2.69 -10.86
C ALA A 332 -12.11 3.31 -9.48
N ILE A 333 -11.57 4.53 -9.48
CA ILE A 333 -11.48 5.39 -8.30
C ILE A 333 -11.74 6.84 -8.72
N THR A 334 -12.37 7.61 -7.83
CA THR A 334 -12.72 9.01 -8.06
C THR A 334 -12.09 9.90 -7.00
N HIS A 335 -12.09 11.22 -7.25
CA HIS A 335 -11.63 12.24 -6.30
C HIS A 335 -10.17 12.05 -5.86
N ILE A 336 -9.28 11.79 -6.81
CA ILE A 336 -7.85 11.64 -6.54
C ILE A 336 -7.27 13.04 -6.33
N PRO A 337 -6.75 13.37 -5.14
CA PRO A 337 -6.23 14.71 -4.85
C PRO A 337 -4.79 14.87 -5.37
N TYR A 338 -4.61 14.89 -6.69
CA TYR A 338 -3.29 15.13 -7.28
C TYR A 338 -2.69 16.45 -6.81
N GLY A 339 -1.38 16.49 -6.63
CA GLY A 339 -0.67 17.65 -6.09
C GLY A 339 -0.77 17.81 -4.56
N TYR A 340 -1.56 16.96 -3.90
CA TYR A 340 -1.67 17.02 -2.45
C TYR A 340 -0.34 16.69 -1.77
N VAL A 341 0.11 17.57 -0.89
CA VAL A 341 1.17 17.30 0.10
C VAL A 341 0.66 17.72 1.46
N ARG A 342 0.63 16.80 2.39
CA ARG A 342 0.14 17.06 3.76
C ARG A 342 0.95 18.16 4.42
N ARG A 343 0.25 19.13 4.99
CA ARG A 343 0.89 20.30 5.61
C ARG A 343 1.37 20.04 7.02
N THR A 344 0.56 19.35 7.82
CA THR A 344 0.84 19.08 9.22
C THR A 344 0.16 17.79 9.68
N THR A 345 0.60 17.28 10.81
CA THR A 345 0.01 16.14 11.51
C THR A 345 0.07 16.36 13.01
N GLN A 346 -0.46 15.44 13.80
CA GLN A 346 -0.41 15.46 15.27
C GLN A 346 0.75 14.58 15.78
N ASN A 347 1.22 14.85 17.00
CA ASN A 347 2.24 14.03 17.64
C ASN A 347 1.84 12.55 17.66
N GLY A 348 2.78 11.66 17.32
CA GLY A 348 2.56 10.22 17.25
C GLY A 348 1.71 9.75 16.05
N LEU A 349 1.36 10.64 15.09
CA LEU A 349 0.67 10.28 13.85
C LEU A 349 1.56 10.54 12.65
N TYR A 350 2.18 9.50 12.10
CA TYR A 350 3.01 9.57 10.90
C TYR A 350 2.16 9.25 9.67
N CYS A 351 1.98 10.21 8.76
CA CYS A 351 1.24 10.00 7.52
C CYS A 351 2.20 9.57 6.42
N ILE A 352 1.93 8.44 5.76
CA ILE A 352 2.81 7.84 4.74
C ILE A 352 2.03 7.45 3.47
N GLY A 353 2.74 7.27 2.36
CA GLY A 353 2.15 7.01 1.06
C GLY A 353 1.21 8.12 0.62
N ASP A 354 0.09 7.78 0.01
CA ASP A 354 -0.90 8.77 -0.47
C ASP A 354 -1.49 9.63 0.66
N GLN A 355 -1.37 9.22 1.92
CA GLN A 355 -1.77 10.05 3.08
C GLN A 355 -0.76 11.17 3.35
N ALA A 356 0.46 11.05 2.90
CA ALA A 356 1.48 12.09 2.97
C ALA A 356 1.51 12.96 1.71
N ALA A 357 1.51 12.33 0.51
CA ALA A 357 1.61 13.05 -0.76
C ALA A 357 1.00 12.24 -1.92
N VAL A 358 0.33 12.91 -2.85
CA VAL A 358 -0.28 12.31 -4.04
C VAL A 358 0.25 12.98 -5.30
N ILE A 359 1.20 12.35 -5.96
CA ILE A 359 1.79 12.84 -7.21
C ILE A 359 0.91 12.50 -8.42
N PRO A 360 0.89 13.32 -9.48
CA PRO A 360 0.27 12.95 -10.75
C PRO A 360 0.81 11.62 -11.28
N SER A 361 -0.08 10.69 -11.63
CA SER A 361 0.27 9.28 -11.87
C SER A 361 1.10 9.03 -13.13
N PHE A 362 1.20 10.00 -14.06
CA PHE A 362 2.02 9.85 -15.27
C PHE A 362 3.54 9.75 -14.97
N THR A 363 3.99 10.24 -13.81
CA THR A 363 5.40 10.15 -13.42
C THR A 363 5.81 8.70 -13.09
N GLY A 364 4.87 7.83 -12.76
CA GLY A 364 5.15 6.47 -12.30
C GLY A 364 5.68 6.36 -10.87
N ASP A 365 5.73 7.45 -10.10
CA ASP A 365 6.41 7.52 -8.79
C ASP A 365 5.53 7.19 -7.58
N GLY A 366 4.27 6.80 -7.78
CA GLY A 366 3.37 6.54 -6.64
C GLY A 366 3.86 5.44 -5.70
N ILE A 367 4.47 4.37 -6.23
CA ILE A 367 5.07 3.29 -5.42
C ILE A 367 6.36 3.78 -4.75
N SER A 368 7.21 4.51 -5.47
CA SER A 368 8.44 5.09 -4.92
C SER A 368 8.14 6.06 -3.77
N ILE A 369 7.14 6.95 -3.90
CA ILE A 369 6.68 7.82 -2.83
C ILE A 369 6.20 7.00 -1.62
N ALA A 370 5.46 5.92 -1.85
CA ALA A 370 4.98 5.07 -0.78
C ALA A 370 6.14 4.46 0.03
N LEU A 371 7.15 3.93 -0.65
CA LEU A 371 8.36 3.34 -0.04
C LEU A 371 9.23 4.40 0.63
N HIS A 372 9.49 5.51 -0.06
CA HIS A 372 10.30 6.62 0.46
C HIS A 372 9.68 7.23 1.73
N THR A 373 8.37 7.52 1.72
CA THR A 373 7.70 8.09 2.90
C THR A 373 7.67 7.12 4.07
N ALA A 374 7.53 5.81 3.81
CA ALA A 374 7.59 4.78 4.85
C ALA A 374 8.99 4.72 5.47
N ARG A 375 10.05 4.64 4.66
CA ARG A 375 11.45 4.62 5.12
C ARG A 375 11.79 5.86 5.93
N TYR A 376 11.38 7.04 5.45
CA TYR A 376 11.64 8.31 6.12
C TYR A 376 10.89 8.44 7.45
N ALA A 377 9.60 8.02 7.49
CA ALA A 377 8.81 8.03 8.72
C ALA A 377 9.34 7.06 9.77
N VAL A 378 9.81 5.87 9.34
CA VAL A 378 10.45 4.90 10.23
C VAL A 378 11.74 5.45 10.82
N ALA A 379 12.59 6.08 10.00
CA ALA A 379 13.83 6.71 10.48
C ALA A 379 13.53 7.83 11.49
N ALA A 380 12.57 8.69 11.21
CA ALA A 380 12.12 9.75 12.11
C ALA A 380 11.59 9.20 13.45
N TYR A 381 10.75 8.17 13.40
CA TYR A 381 10.22 7.51 14.59
C TYR A 381 11.33 6.90 15.45
N LEU A 382 12.28 6.18 14.84
CA LEU A 382 13.41 5.55 15.55
C LEU A 382 14.36 6.58 16.17
N ALA A 383 14.48 7.75 15.55
CA ALA A 383 15.22 8.90 16.07
C ALA A 383 14.44 9.73 17.09
N ALA A 384 13.24 9.28 17.52
CA ALA A 384 12.32 10.02 18.38
C ALA A 384 11.94 11.42 17.85
N GLU A 385 12.02 11.63 16.53
CA GLU A 385 11.63 12.88 15.89
C GLU A 385 10.09 13.00 15.93
N PRO A 386 9.53 14.13 16.39
CA PRO A 386 8.08 14.33 16.43
C PRO A 386 7.45 14.25 15.03
N ALA A 387 6.30 13.58 14.91
CA ALA A 387 5.61 13.42 13.63
C ALA A 387 5.31 14.73 12.90
N PRO A 388 4.97 15.87 13.56
CA PRO A 388 4.85 17.16 12.88
C PRO A 388 6.14 17.64 12.22
N LEU A 389 7.31 17.43 12.85
CA LEU A 389 8.61 17.81 12.30
C LEU A 389 8.95 16.94 11.07
N TYR A 390 8.76 15.62 11.19
CA TYR A 390 8.85 14.70 10.06
C TYR A 390 8.00 15.20 8.88
N GLN A 391 6.73 15.54 9.13
CA GLN A 391 5.81 15.97 8.08
C GLN A 391 6.25 17.29 7.42
N ALA A 392 6.78 18.24 8.20
CA ALA A 392 7.30 19.50 7.70
C ALA A 392 8.53 19.29 6.79
N LYS A 393 9.48 18.47 7.22
CA LYS A 393 10.68 18.11 6.44
C LYS A 393 10.31 17.39 5.14
N LEU A 394 9.43 16.36 5.23
CA LEU A 394 8.95 15.63 4.06
C LEU A 394 8.25 16.55 3.06
N ARG A 395 7.41 17.45 3.54
CA ARG A 395 6.77 18.46 2.70
C ARG A 395 7.78 19.33 1.96
N SER A 396 8.78 19.85 2.68
CA SER A 396 9.83 20.68 2.08
C SER A 396 10.58 19.92 0.98
N ALA A 397 10.91 18.66 1.22
CA ALA A 397 11.61 17.80 0.25
C ALA A 397 10.77 17.51 -1.01
N LEU A 398 9.45 17.31 -0.87
CA LEU A 398 8.60 16.92 -1.99
C LEU A 398 8.01 18.09 -2.78
N LEU A 399 7.93 19.30 -2.21
CA LEU A 399 7.22 20.42 -2.84
C LEU A 399 7.74 20.80 -4.22
N ALA A 400 9.05 20.83 -4.42
CA ALA A 400 9.64 21.21 -5.71
C ALA A 400 9.28 20.19 -6.79
N GLN A 401 9.40 18.90 -6.47
CA GLN A 401 9.07 17.80 -7.35
C GLN A 401 7.57 17.77 -7.67
N MET A 402 6.71 17.98 -6.66
CA MET A 402 5.26 18.02 -6.86
C MET A 402 4.85 19.16 -7.81
N ARG A 403 5.41 20.37 -7.62
CA ARG A 403 5.14 21.51 -8.52
C ARG A 403 5.60 21.24 -9.95
N LEU A 404 6.77 20.61 -10.11
CA LEU A 404 7.28 20.23 -11.42
C LEU A 404 6.34 19.20 -12.09
N ALA A 405 5.89 18.19 -11.33
CA ALA A 405 4.95 17.19 -11.84
C ALA A 405 3.59 17.81 -12.18
N GLU A 406 3.06 18.73 -11.37
CA GLU A 406 1.81 19.45 -11.69
C GLU A 406 1.98 20.29 -12.95
N PHE A 407 3.03 21.08 -13.06
CA PHE A 407 3.31 21.87 -14.26
C PHE A 407 3.42 20.98 -15.53
N ALA A 408 4.09 19.84 -15.42
CA ALA A 408 4.17 18.88 -16.52
C ALA A 408 2.79 18.29 -16.84
N ALA A 409 1.96 17.94 -15.84
CA ALA A 409 0.60 17.44 -16.03
C ALA A 409 -0.28 18.44 -16.77
N ASP A 410 -0.21 19.72 -16.39
CA ASP A 410 -0.95 20.81 -17.05
C ASP A 410 -0.48 21.00 -18.50
N GLY A 411 0.83 20.92 -18.73
CA GLY A 411 1.40 20.90 -20.07
C GLY A 411 0.87 19.75 -20.94
N LEU A 412 0.79 18.54 -20.38
CA LEU A 412 0.26 17.36 -21.10
C LEU A 412 -1.24 17.49 -21.44
N ASN A 413 -1.99 18.25 -20.66
CA ASN A 413 -3.42 18.49 -20.90
C ASN A 413 -3.70 19.58 -21.96
N ASN A 414 -2.72 20.40 -22.32
CA ASN A 414 -2.87 21.44 -23.33
C ASN A 414 -2.91 20.84 -24.74
N SER A 415 -3.81 21.35 -25.60
CA SER A 415 -3.97 20.86 -26.97
C SER A 415 -2.71 21.09 -27.83
N LEU A 416 -2.09 22.25 -27.70
CA LEU A 416 -0.87 22.61 -28.43
C LEU A 416 0.31 21.69 -28.00
N SER A 417 0.48 21.49 -26.70
CA SER A 417 1.52 20.60 -26.19
C SER A 417 1.35 19.16 -26.69
N ARG A 418 0.12 18.63 -26.71
CA ARG A 418 -0.17 17.30 -27.24
C ARG A 418 0.17 17.17 -28.73
N ALA A 419 0.02 18.24 -29.50
CA ALA A 419 0.34 18.24 -30.94
C ALA A 419 1.86 18.31 -31.20
N VAL A 420 2.57 19.06 -30.37
CA VAL A 420 4.00 19.41 -30.58
C VAL A 420 4.94 18.46 -29.82
N LEU A 421 4.57 18.03 -28.61
CA LEU A 421 5.45 17.29 -27.71
C LEU A 421 6.02 15.98 -28.34
N PRO A 422 5.23 15.11 -29.01
CA PRO A 422 5.78 13.91 -29.64
C PRO A 422 6.81 14.23 -30.73
N PHE A 423 6.64 15.35 -31.45
CA PHE A 423 7.61 15.80 -32.44
C PHE A 423 8.91 16.29 -31.77
N CYS A 424 8.79 17.14 -30.76
CA CYS A 424 9.96 17.63 -30.01
C CYS A 424 10.75 16.49 -29.38
N LEU A 425 10.06 15.50 -28.79
CA LEU A 425 10.70 14.34 -28.16
C LEU A 425 11.34 13.39 -29.17
N ARG A 426 10.80 13.31 -30.39
CA ARG A 426 11.41 12.54 -31.49
C ARG A 426 12.70 13.20 -31.96
N VAL A 427 12.74 14.54 -32.05
CA VAL A 427 13.93 15.29 -32.45
C VAL A 427 14.96 15.36 -31.34
N TRP A 428 14.50 15.40 -30.07
CA TRP A 428 15.34 15.53 -28.89
C TRP A 428 14.99 14.48 -27.80
N PRO A 429 15.37 13.21 -28.01
CA PRO A 429 15.09 12.15 -27.02
C PRO A 429 15.71 12.42 -25.64
N GLY A 430 16.76 13.24 -25.59
CA GLY A 430 17.41 13.68 -24.34
C GLY A 430 16.47 14.41 -23.38
N VAL A 431 15.46 15.13 -23.89
CA VAL A 431 14.46 15.80 -23.07
C VAL A 431 13.61 14.81 -22.30
N MET A 432 13.19 13.69 -22.89
CA MET A 432 12.47 12.62 -22.19
C MET A 432 13.31 12.05 -21.04
N ARG A 433 14.59 11.76 -21.30
CA ARG A 433 15.52 11.25 -20.28
C ARG A 433 15.73 12.25 -19.15
N LEU A 434 15.89 13.53 -19.48
CA LEU A 434 16.05 14.61 -18.50
C LEU A 434 14.78 14.76 -17.65
N THR A 435 13.59 14.81 -18.26
CA THR A 435 12.31 14.88 -17.55
C THR A 435 12.12 13.67 -16.64
N ALA A 436 12.40 12.46 -17.14
CA ALA A 436 12.34 11.24 -16.34
C ALA A 436 13.29 11.28 -15.14
N ARG A 437 14.47 11.90 -15.23
CA ARG A 437 15.38 12.09 -14.10
C ARG A 437 14.90 13.18 -13.13
N LEU A 438 14.43 14.31 -13.64
CA LEU A 438 14.03 15.45 -12.80
C LEU A 438 12.74 15.21 -12.01
N THR A 439 11.87 14.30 -12.46
CA THR A 439 10.66 13.93 -11.71
C THR A 439 10.94 12.90 -10.62
N ARG A 440 12.14 12.31 -10.52
CA ARG A 440 12.47 11.28 -9.53
C ARG A 440 12.67 11.85 -8.14
N ILE A 441 12.30 11.05 -7.14
CA ILE A 441 12.56 11.38 -5.73
C ILE A 441 14.06 11.30 -5.49
N SER A 442 14.66 12.40 -5.05
CA SER A 442 16.05 12.40 -4.62
C SER A 442 16.24 11.45 -3.43
N GLN A 443 17.16 10.50 -3.56
CA GLN A 443 17.50 9.57 -2.48
C GLN A 443 18.35 10.22 -1.36
N HIS A 444 18.62 11.53 -1.43
CA HIS A 444 19.43 12.15 -0.40
C HIS A 444 18.77 11.99 0.98
N PRO A 445 19.50 11.45 1.96
CA PRO A 445 18.99 11.40 3.33
C PRO A 445 18.77 12.83 3.79
N VAL A 446 17.53 13.16 4.15
CA VAL A 446 17.18 14.41 4.84
C VAL A 446 17.71 14.40 6.28
N VAL A 447 18.49 13.39 6.63
CA VAL A 447 19.15 13.25 7.93
C VAL A 447 20.64 13.46 7.71
N SER A 448 21.16 14.57 8.18
CA SER A 448 22.62 14.74 8.38
C SER A 448 23.15 13.62 9.28
N PRO A 449 24.28 12.98 8.94
CA PRO A 449 24.84 11.90 9.75
C PRO A 449 25.56 12.40 11.02
N HIS A 450 25.24 13.56 11.55
CA HIS A 450 25.87 14.14 12.73
C HIS A 450 24.96 14.02 13.95
N ALA A 451 24.73 12.81 14.47
CA ALA A 451 24.28 12.56 15.84
C ALA A 451 24.40 11.09 16.24
N VAL A 452 25.54 10.43 15.93
CA VAL A 452 25.93 9.17 16.60
C VAL A 452 27.43 9.23 16.80
N ALA A 453 27.87 10.10 17.72
CA ALA A 453 29.18 10.04 18.38
C ALA A 453 29.11 10.98 19.59
N SER A 454 28.60 10.48 20.70
CA SER A 454 29.05 10.81 22.08
C SER A 454 28.34 9.86 23.04
#